data_f2cac19e41724d28232d1679597b1c93
#
_entry.id   f2cac19e41724d28232d1679597b1c93
#
_cell.length_a   1.000
_cell.length_b   1.000
_cell.length_c   1.000
_cell.angle_alpha   90.00
_cell.angle_beta   90.00
_cell.angle_gamma   90.00
#
_symmetry.space_group_name_H-M   'P 1'
#
loop_
_entity.id
_entity.type
_entity.pdbx_description
1 polymer ?
#
loop_
_entity_poly.entity_id
_entity_poly.type
_entity_poly.pdbx_seq_one_letter_code
_entity_poly.pdbx_strand_id
1 'polypeptide(L)'
;MKFKKILSIFLSAVLVVITLSFSTCSSFAAVMTTQEEVTNVNNYDTLMTYPEFNSKVTDGAYLCPGLMSSVSYDKQIKRITATQSMCPQAICKVNQYTLITAYDSSVYDNSSICRSVIYVLDNNDVLVKTLILPDSYHVGGIAYDSSNGLILITKASKSAVGVISLDDFNKYMRFSSNFVSVHYTIDENDSNNFIISASSVTYKNGHVYLATFGAGSDSFAYCYTPVYDRANNTYTLIYNYKFSLPSYTQGFSISNYKGKLRLFASVSYGRNETKGVYCSYLYTYVFDESNGNKTLDNVLACPPMLELTYAQGGKLYCLFESAAYEYRDVSRKPLSCIVPLKMSLLCDEKKGSFVNINVSNVANGKKVRVDCNIPNSKIYYSASMPYYSKSKIRSCYAYKKAYLKQRSGTVYAVAVVDGRIVASDAVYVSVSKASSPSKLKVKSTSKNSALISWKAASGATSYEIYRSTSKSKKYKKVATVSSSKKSYKNKKLKRNKKYYYKVRAVRKGYVNSKYSNIVSAKTK
;
A
#
# COMPACT_ATOMS: atom_id res chain seq x y z
N MET A 1 30.29 -7.87 2.16
CA MET A 1 31.00 -6.60 2.47
C MET A 1 30.08 -5.45 2.87
N LYS A 2 28.81 -5.39 2.42
CA LYS A 2 27.81 -4.38 2.85
C LYS A 2 27.34 -4.56 4.31
N PHE A 3 27.35 -5.77 4.84
CA PHE A 3 26.88 -6.10 6.19
C PHE A 3 27.73 -5.52 7.35
N LYS A 4 29.05 -5.35 7.16
CA LYS A 4 29.91 -4.76 8.21
C LYS A 4 29.66 -3.26 8.44
N LYS A 5 29.16 -2.52 7.44
CA LYS A 5 28.86 -1.10 7.60
C LYS A 5 27.56 -0.84 8.38
N ILE A 6 26.55 -1.72 8.25
CA ILE A 6 25.32 -1.60 9.06
C ILE A 6 25.63 -1.89 10.52
N LEU A 7 26.48 -2.89 10.78
CA LEU A 7 26.93 -3.21 12.15
C LEU A 7 27.78 -2.10 12.78
N SER A 8 28.57 -1.35 11.98
CA SER A 8 29.37 -0.24 12.49
C SER A 8 28.55 1.02 12.82
N ILE A 9 27.37 1.19 12.20
CA ILE A 9 26.46 2.31 12.52
C ILE A 9 25.76 2.03 13.86
N PHE A 10 25.50 0.78 14.20
CA PHE A 10 24.96 0.41 15.52
C PHE A 10 25.98 0.47 16.67
N LEU A 11 27.30 0.44 16.36
CA LEU A 11 28.34 0.53 17.38
C LEU A 11 28.90 1.95 17.62
N SER A 12 28.58 2.92 16.78
CA SER A 12 29.12 4.29 16.91
C SER A 12 28.19 5.29 17.58
N ALA A 13 27.02 4.87 18.06
CA ALA A 13 26.18 5.67 18.97
C ALA A 13 26.67 5.50 20.43
N VAL A 14 27.99 5.66 20.66
CA VAL A 14 28.57 5.59 21.99
C VAL A 14 28.72 6.98 22.55
N LEU A 15 28.02 7.21 23.67
CA LEU A 15 28.41 8.05 24.80
C LEU A 15 28.94 9.45 24.47
N VAL A 16 28.07 10.42 24.32
CA VAL A 16 28.40 11.79 24.74
C VAL A 16 28.00 11.91 26.21
N VAL A 17 28.90 11.51 27.08
CA VAL A 17 28.82 11.88 28.52
C VAL A 17 29.22 13.32 28.64
N ILE A 18 28.27 14.24 28.78
CA ILE A 18 28.54 15.58 29.21
C ILE A 18 28.73 15.52 30.72
N THR A 19 29.99 15.59 31.18
CA THR A 19 30.33 15.82 32.57
C THR A 19 29.99 17.27 32.91
N LEU A 20 28.82 17.49 33.50
CA LEU A 20 28.50 18.74 34.21
C LEU A 20 28.83 18.56 35.67
N SER A 21 29.75 19.37 36.17
CA SER A 21 30.13 19.50 37.58
C SER A 21 28.93 19.91 38.45
N PHE A 22 28.59 19.07 39.42
CA PHE A 22 27.46 19.26 40.34
C PHE A 22 27.81 20.21 41.48
N SER A 23 27.02 21.26 41.62
CA SER A 23 26.77 21.90 42.89
C SER A 23 25.44 21.41 43.46
N THR A 24 25.47 20.99 44.70
CA THR A 24 24.38 20.33 45.43
C THR A 24 23.13 21.21 45.53
N CYS A 25 22.10 20.86 44.76
CA CYS A 25 20.71 21.21 45.07
C CYS A 25 19.85 20.01 44.58
N SER A 26 18.88 19.61 45.39
CA SER A 26 18.02 18.45 45.15
C SER A 26 17.53 18.36 43.69
N SER A 27 18.14 17.48 42.92
CA SER A 27 17.92 17.35 41.48
C SER A 27 16.58 16.67 41.23
N PHE A 28 15.58 17.41 40.78
CA PHE A 28 14.65 16.87 39.82
C PHE A 28 15.49 16.45 38.60
N ALA A 29 15.68 15.16 38.40
CA ALA A 29 16.26 14.66 37.17
C ALA A 29 15.47 15.30 36.02
N ALA A 30 16.12 16.01 35.11
CA ALA A 30 15.45 16.66 34.02
C ALA A 30 14.75 15.59 33.20
N VAL A 31 13.43 15.67 33.15
CA VAL A 31 12.63 14.75 32.33
C VAL A 31 12.98 15.01 30.87
N MET A 32 13.50 14.03 30.18
CA MET A 32 13.95 14.15 28.79
C MET A 32 13.29 13.12 27.89
N THR A 33 13.01 13.51 26.66
CA THR A 33 12.73 12.55 25.60
C THR A 33 14.03 11.88 25.19
N THR A 34 14.03 10.54 25.08
CA THR A 34 15.20 9.77 24.65
C THR A 34 15.08 9.34 23.18
N GLN A 35 16.24 9.19 22.56
CA GLN A 35 16.39 8.57 21.23
C GLN A 35 17.44 7.46 21.37
N GLU A 36 17.04 6.36 21.94
CA GLU A 36 17.91 5.24 22.31
C GLU A 36 17.33 3.90 21.89
N GLU A 37 18.14 2.84 21.92
CA GLU A 37 17.70 1.48 21.63
C GLU A 37 16.64 1.02 22.62
N VAL A 38 15.60 0.37 22.10
CA VAL A 38 14.52 -0.17 22.92
C VAL A 38 14.96 -1.53 23.47
N THR A 39 14.89 -1.69 24.78
CA THR A 39 15.20 -2.96 25.45
C THR A 39 14.37 -4.10 24.86
N ASN A 40 15.00 -5.24 24.60
CA ASN A 40 14.40 -6.44 24.00
C ASN A 40 13.92 -6.29 22.53
N VAL A 41 14.25 -5.19 21.85
CA VAL A 41 14.00 -5.05 20.40
C VAL A 41 15.29 -5.29 19.62
N ASN A 42 15.31 -6.34 18.80
CA ASN A 42 16.42 -6.64 17.91
C ASN A 42 16.07 -6.25 16.47
N ASN A 43 16.42 -5.03 16.09
CA ASN A 43 16.16 -4.49 14.74
C ASN A 43 16.78 -5.34 13.63
N TYR A 44 17.99 -5.86 13.84
CA TYR A 44 18.68 -6.71 12.86
C TYR A 44 17.90 -8.01 12.62
N ASP A 45 17.48 -8.72 13.68
CA ASP A 45 16.71 -9.95 13.57
C ASP A 45 15.34 -9.72 12.92
N THR A 46 14.71 -8.57 13.22
CA THR A 46 13.46 -8.16 12.55
C THR A 46 13.69 -7.98 11.05
N LEU A 47 14.69 -7.25 10.62
CA LEU A 47 14.99 -7.02 9.20
C LEU A 47 15.33 -8.34 8.49
N MET A 48 16.10 -9.23 9.13
CA MET A 48 16.42 -10.54 8.56
C MET A 48 15.19 -11.47 8.44
N THR A 49 14.17 -11.26 9.25
CA THR A 49 12.90 -11.98 9.16
C THR A 49 12.09 -11.59 7.91
N TYR A 50 12.30 -10.39 7.36
CA TYR A 50 11.64 -9.87 6.15
C TYR A 50 12.67 -9.64 5.03
N PRO A 51 13.20 -10.71 4.39
CA PRO A 51 14.34 -10.61 3.47
C PRO A 51 14.05 -9.75 2.24
N GLU A 52 12.82 -9.74 1.73
CA GLU A 52 12.44 -8.87 0.62
C GLU A 52 12.49 -7.40 1.02
N PHE A 53 11.90 -7.04 2.16
CA PHE A 53 11.98 -5.69 2.71
C PHE A 53 13.44 -5.28 2.94
N ASN A 54 14.19 -6.14 3.64
CA ASN A 54 15.60 -5.90 3.95
C ASN A 54 16.47 -5.68 2.69
N SER A 55 16.16 -6.36 1.59
CA SER A 55 16.88 -6.17 0.33
C SER A 55 16.74 -4.76 -0.27
N LYS A 56 15.74 -4.01 0.15
CA LYS A 56 15.45 -2.65 -0.32
C LYS A 56 15.93 -1.58 0.65
N VAL A 57 16.36 -1.96 1.85
CA VAL A 57 16.93 -1.05 2.86
C VAL A 57 18.22 -0.43 2.33
N THR A 58 18.40 0.85 2.60
CA THR A 58 19.61 1.61 2.29
C THR A 58 20.16 2.29 3.54
N ASP A 59 21.35 2.87 3.45
CA ASP A 59 21.98 3.57 4.57
C ASP A 59 21.14 4.76 5.06
N GLY A 60 21.21 5.08 6.36
CA GLY A 60 20.54 6.20 7.00
C GLY A 60 19.31 5.78 7.82
N ALA A 61 19.26 4.56 8.32
CA ALA A 61 18.31 4.20 9.38
C ALA A 61 18.73 4.87 10.70
N TYR A 62 17.75 5.34 11.46
CA TYR A 62 17.96 5.99 12.75
C TYR A 62 16.87 5.60 13.76
N LEU A 63 17.18 5.73 15.04
CA LEU A 63 16.27 5.36 16.12
C LEU A 63 15.08 6.33 16.18
N CYS A 64 13.88 5.77 16.37
CA CYS A 64 12.68 6.56 16.58
C CYS A 64 12.71 7.16 18.01
N PRO A 65 12.54 8.49 18.18
CA PRO A 65 12.54 9.09 19.50
C PRO A 65 11.29 8.76 20.31
N GLY A 66 11.41 8.85 21.63
CA GLY A 66 10.29 8.78 22.57
C GLY A 66 9.79 7.37 22.87
N LEU A 67 10.39 6.31 22.32
CA LEU A 67 9.97 4.92 22.53
C LEU A 67 10.31 4.41 23.94
N MET A 68 11.38 4.89 24.57
CA MET A 68 11.78 4.53 25.93
C MET A 68 11.35 5.55 26.96
N SER A 69 11.45 6.83 26.62
CA SER A 69 10.98 7.93 27.47
C SER A 69 10.65 9.14 26.61
N SER A 70 9.59 9.83 26.94
CA SER A 70 9.15 11.07 26.31
C SER A 70 8.72 12.09 27.35
N VAL A 71 8.91 13.36 27.03
CA VAL A 71 8.35 14.49 27.77
C VAL A 71 6.97 14.80 27.24
N SER A 72 5.98 14.85 28.10
CA SER A 72 4.64 15.34 27.76
C SER A 72 3.97 16.03 28.94
N TYR A 73 2.80 16.63 28.70
CA TYR A 73 1.97 17.23 29.74
C TYR A 73 0.87 16.25 30.18
N ASP A 74 0.94 15.82 31.41
CA ASP A 74 -0.08 15.01 32.05
C ASP A 74 -1.26 15.89 32.49
N LYS A 75 -2.44 15.59 31.97
CA LYS A 75 -3.67 16.37 32.20
C LYS A 75 -4.27 16.15 33.60
N GLN A 76 -3.98 15.00 34.25
CA GLN A 76 -4.49 14.67 35.56
C GLN A 76 -3.72 15.41 36.65
N ILE A 77 -2.39 15.34 36.63
CA ILE A 77 -1.52 16.03 37.60
C ILE A 77 -1.13 17.44 37.16
N LYS A 78 -1.56 17.89 35.98
CA LYS A 78 -1.41 19.23 35.42
C LYS A 78 0.05 19.73 35.38
N ARG A 79 0.97 18.85 35.01
CA ARG A 79 2.41 19.20 34.88
C ARG A 79 3.10 18.41 33.76
N ILE A 80 4.27 18.90 33.35
CA ILE A 80 5.16 18.15 32.46
C ILE A 80 5.73 16.96 33.23
N THR A 81 5.70 15.79 32.62
CA THR A 81 6.17 14.52 33.18
C THR A 81 6.85 13.68 32.12
N ALA A 82 7.59 12.66 32.58
CA ALA A 82 8.03 11.59 31.71
C ALA A 82 6.88 10.59 31.47
N THR A 83 6.80 10.08 30.24
CA THR A 83 5.94 8.97 29.88
C THR A 83 6.68 7.99 28.98
N GLN A 84 6.34 6.70 29.05
CA GLN A 84 6.86 5.66 28.17
C GLN A 84 5.82 5.19 27.14
N SER A 85 4.62 5.73 27.20
CA SER A 85 3.45 5.27 26.44
C SER A 85 3.24 6.01 25.10
N MET A 86 4.22 6.80 24.66
CA MET A 86 4.12 7.47 23.36
C MET A 86 4.25 6.50 22.20
N CYS A 87 3.29 6.61 21.29
CA CYS A 87 3.17 5.80 20.09
C CYS A 87 3.39 6.67 18.84
N PRO A 88 4.47 6.49 18.06
CA PRO A 88 4.75 7.28 16.87
C PRO A 88 3.75 6.97 15.77
N GLN A 89 3.27 7.99 15.05
CA GLN A 89 2.19 7.85 14.07
C GLN A 89 2.55 8.37 12.68
N ALA A 90 3.18 9.54 12.59
CA ALA A 90 3.42 10.16 11.29
C ALA A 90 4.78 10.86 11.24
N ILE A 91 5.30 11.02 10.03
CA ILE A 91 6.61 11.60 9.76
C ILE A 91 6.55 12.51 8.54
N CYS A 92 7.15 13.69 8.61
CA CYS A 92 7.39 14.56 7.45
C CYS A 92 8.68 15.37 7.59
N LYS A 93 9.12 15.97 6.49
CA LYS A 93 10.24 16.94 6.49
C LYS A 93 9.71 18.37 6.38
N VAL A 94 10.26 19.24 7.21
CA VAL A 94 10.00 20.68 7.20
C VAL A 94 11.36 21.39 7.16
N ASN A 95 11.75 21.88 6.00
CA ASN A 95 13.08 22.45 5.76
C ASN A 95 14.20 21.48 6.21
N GLN A 96 15.04 21.88 7.19
CA GLN A 96 16.11 21.06 7.75
C GLN A 96 15.64 20.07 8.82
N TYR A 97 14.40 20.13 9.27
CA TYR A 97 13.92 19.29 10.36
C TYR A 97 13.09 18.10 9.86
N THR A 98 13.25 16.96 10.52
CA THR A 98 12.31 15.85 10.44
C THR A 98 11.35 15.94 11.62
N LEU A 99 10.06 15.94 11.37
CA LEU A 99 9.02 15.98 12.40
C LEU A 99 8.34 14.61 12.49
N ILE A 100 8.17 14.10 13.72
CA ILE A 100 7.49 12.84 14.00
C ILE A 100 6.42 13.11 15.05
N THR A 101 5.17 12.79 14.73
CA THR A 101 4.07 12.89 15.70
C THR A 101 3.95 11.62 16.53
N ALA A 102 3.56 11.77 17.80
CA ALA A 102 3.24 10.66 18.67
C ALA A 102 2.08 11.01 19.60
N TYR A 103 1.25 10.01 19.92
CA TYR A 103 0.18 10.15 20.91
C TYR A 103 0.44 9.23 22.11
N ASP A 104 -0.19 9.55 23.23
CA ASP A 104 -0.14 8.72 24.43
C ASP A 104 -1.12 7.56 24.31
N SER A 105 -0.58 6.33 24.27
CA SER A 105 -1.33 5.08 24.14
C SER A 105 -1.80 4.49 25.48
N SER A 106 -1.49 5.13 26.61
CA SER A 106 -1.83 4.68 27.99
C SER A 106 -3.31 4.80 28.32
N VAL A 107 -4.20 4.69 27.34
CA VAL A 107 -5.63 4.91 27.53
C VAL A 107 -6.33 3.72 28.18
N TYR A 108 -6.79 3.91 29.40
CA TYR A 108 -7.99 3.29 29.96
C TYR A 108 -9.12 4.33 29.97
N ASP A 109 -10.31 3.98 29.50
CA ASP A 109 -11.53 4.80 29.51
C ASP A 109 -11.57 6.03 28.59
N ASN A 110 -11.23 5.88 27.31
CA ASN A 110 -11.45 6.90 26.27
C ASN A 110 -10.72 8.25 26.43
N SER A 111 -9.75 8.39 27.33
CA SER A 111 -8.96 9.61 27.46
C SER A 111 -7.48 9.33 27.68
N SER A 112 -6.63 9.66 26.69
CA SER A 112 -5.18 9.68 26.91
C SER A 112 -4.81 10.57 28.07
N ILE A 113 -3.93 10.09 28.92
CA ILE A 113 -3.47 10.82 30.11
C ILE A 113 -2.60 12.00 29.71
N CYS A 114 -1.66 11.77 28.81
CA CYS A 114 -0.74 12.79 28.35
C CYS A 114 -1.15 13.41 27.00
N ARG A 115 -0.74 14.64 26.78
CA ARG A 115 -0.90 15.32 25.49
C ARG A 115 -0.01 14.70 24.42
N SER A 116 -0.47 14.75 23.17
CA SER A 116 0.32 14.33 22.02
C SER A 116 1.51 15.26 21.80
N VAL A 117 2.53 14.77 21.10
CA VAL A 117 3.78 15.51 20.90
C VAL A 117 4.23 15.47 19.44
N ILE A 118 5.13 16.39 19.10
CA ILE A 118 5.93 16.36 17.88
C ILE A 118 7.40 16.28 18.29
N TYR A 119 8.09 15.24 17.88
CA TYR A 119 9.54 15.16 17.97
C TYR A 119 10.15 15.87 16.78
N VAL A 120 11.14 16.71 17.04
CA VAL A 120 11.87 17.48 16.04
C VAL A 120 13.30 16.97 16.00
N LEU A 121 13.70 16.42 14.85
CA LEU A 121 15.06 15.96 14.59
C LEU A 121 15.75 16.92 13.62
N ASP A 122 17.04 17.09 13.78
CA ASP A 122 17.88 17.90 12.88
C ASP A 122 18.25 17.14 11.58
N ASN A 123 19.15 17.71 10.77
CA ASN A 123 19.63 17.09 9.53
C ASN A 123 20.49 15.83 9.74
N ASN A 124 20.95 15.58 10.95
CA ASN A 124 21.70 14.39 11.33
C ASN A 124 20.80 13.33 11.95
N ASP A 125 19.47 13.51 11.84
CA ASP A 125 18.45 12.65 12.42
C ASP A 125 18.54 12.54 13.96
N VAL A 126 19.10 13.58 14.63
CA VAL A 126 19.24 13.68 16.08
C VAL A 126 18.07 14.50 16.64
N LEU A 127 17.45 13.99 17.72
CA LEU A 127 16.39 14.69 18.43
C LEU A 127 16.91 15.98 19.05
N VAL A 128 16.32 17.11 18.65
CA VAL A 128 16.69 18.44 19.16
C VAL A 128 15.59 19.07 20.01
N LYS A 129 14.33 18.64 19.83
CA LYS A 129 13.21 19.18 20.63
C LYS A 129 12.00 18.25 20.61
N THR A 130 11.23 18.29 21.71
CA THR A 130 9.88 17.73 21.81
C THR A 130 8.89 18.88 21.98
N LEU A 131 7.94 19.01 21.05
CA LEU A 131 6.89 20.02 21.10
C LEU A 131 5.60 19.35 21.60
N ILE A 132 4.99 19.94 22.66
CA ILE A 132 3.78 19.41 23.30
C ILE A 132 2.56 20.09 22.67
N LEU A 133 1.66 19.30 22.12
CA LEU A 133 0.44 19.77 21.49
C LEU A 133 -0.61 20.22 22.52
N PRO A 134 -1.59 21.03 22.13
CA PRO A 134 -2.58 21.56 23.09
C PRO A 134 -3.50 20.50 23.67
N ASP A 135 -3.59 19.31 23.05
CA ASP A 135 -4.46 18.24 23.53
C ASP A 135 -3.91 16.84 23.19
N SER A 136 -4.69 15.80 23.54
CA SER A 136 -4.36 14.38 23.31
C SER A 136 -5.05 13.91 22.03
N TYR A 137 -4.47 14.24 20.88
CA TYR A 137 -4.98 13.82 19.56
C TYR A 137 -4.31 12.55 19.08
N HIS A 138 -5.04 11.74 18.32
CA HIS A 138 -4.44 10.64 17.57
C HIS A 138 -3.78 11.19 16.28
N VAL A 139 -2.65 11.79 16.39
CA VAL A 139 -1.92 12.55 15.36
C VAL A 139 -1.39 11.70 14.21
N GLY A 140 -2.28 10.92 13.57
CA GLY A 140 -1.98 9.94 12.52
C GLY A 140 -1.46 10.53 11.21
N GLY A 141 -1.44 11.86 11.07
CA GLY A 141 -0.91 12.54 9.88
C GLY A 141 -0.21 13.84 10.19
N ILE A 142 0.93 14.08 9.53
CA ILE A 142 1.64 15.35 9.51
C ILE A 142 2.14 15.63 8.09
N ALA A 143 1.99 16.87 7.61
CA ALA A 143 2.47 17.29 6.30
C ALA A 143 2.94 18.74 6.32
N TYR A 144 3.75 19.13 5.35
CA TYR A 144 4.21 20.49 5.17
C TYR A 144 3.67 21.08 3.86
N ASP A 145 2.74 22.04 3.99
CA ASP A 145 2.32 22.91 2.89
C ASP A 145 3.39 23.97 2.66
N SER A 146 4.32 23.64 1.77
CA SER A 146 5.47 24.50 1.47
C SER A 146 5.09 25.77 0.72
N SER A 147 3.93 25.82 0.05
CA SER A 147 3.45 27.00 -0.66
C SER A 147 2.96 28.09 0.27
N ASN A 148 2.36 27.68 1.41
CA ASN A 148 1.82 28.60 2.39
C ASN A 148 2.69 28.71 3.65
N GLY A 149 3.71 27.86 3.82
CA GLY A 149 4.56 27.82 5.01
C GLY A 149 3.82 27.29 6.24
N LEU A 150 3.04 26.23 6.08
CA LEU A 150 2.17 25.70 7.12
C LEU A 150 2.45 24.23 7.39
N ILE A 151 2.53 23.84 8.65
CA ILE A 151 2.60 22.46 9.10
C ILE A 151 1.17 22.01 9.42
N LEU A 152 0.72 20.96 8.76
CA LEU A 152 -0.61 20.39 8.87
C LEU A 152 -0.58 19.13 9.74
N ILE A 153 -1.54 18.99 10.67
CA ILE A 153 -1.63 17.86 11.60
C ILE A 153 -3.08 17.36 11.63
N THR A 154 -3.28 16.05 11.53
CA THR A 154 -4.63 15.46 11.68
C THR A 154 -5.00 15.29 13.16
N LYS A 155 -6.30 15.43 13.45
CA LYS A 155 -6.83 15.33 14.81
C LYS A 155 -7.57 14.00 15.07
N ALA A 156 -7.91 13.24 14.05
CA ALA A 156 -8.69 11.99 14.07
C ALA A 156 -10.10 12.06 14.70
N SER A 157 -10.47 13.12 15.40
CA SER A 157 -11.82 13.33 15.93
C SER A 157 -12.37 14.66 15.42
N LYS A 158 -13.38 14.63 14.59
CA LYS A 158 -13.93 15.78 13.86
C LYS A 158 -13.00 16.23 12.71
N SER A 159 -13.62 16.76 11.72
CA SER A 159 -13.13 17.25 10.43
C SER A 159 -12.08 18.35 10.50
N ALA A 160 -11.07 18.25 11.35
CA ALA A 160 -10.14 19.33 11.56
C ALA A 160 -8.71 18.93 11.21
N VAL A 161 -8.10 19.72 10.36
CA VAL A 161 -6.65 19.78 10.19
C VAL A 161 -6.14 20.90 11.08
N GLY A 162 -5.25 20.58 12.00
CA GLY A 162 -4.53 21.56 12.79
C GLY A 162 -3.42 22.20 11.97
N VAL A 163 -3.22 23.50 12.13
CA VAL A 163 -2.25 24.27 11.37
C VAL A 163 -1.27 24.96 12.33
N ILE A 164 0.03 24.82 12.08
CA ILE A 164 1.10 25.56 12.75
C ILE A 164 1.83 26.35 11.67
N SER A 165 1.92 27.68 11.79
CA SER A 165 2.71 28.46 10.84
C SER A 165 4.21 28.18 11.00
N LEU A 166 4.96 28.28 9.90
CA LEU A 166 6.42 28.12 9.96
C LEU A 166 7.07 29.17 10.86
N ASP A 167 6.50 30.37 10.92
CA ASP A 167 6.98 31.45 11.80
C ASP A 167 6.81 31.08 13.28
N ASP A 168 5.64 30.54 13.65
CA ASP A 168 5.40 30.04 15.00
C ASP A 168 6.28 28.84 15.32
N PHE A 169 6.39 27.87 14.39
CA PHE A 169 7.29 26.76 14.55
C PHE A 169 8.72 27.21 14.83
N ASN A 170 9.24 28.18 14.07
CA ASN A 170 10.57 28.75 14.28
C ASN A 170 10.71 29.49 15.65
N LYS A 171 9.63 30.11 16.10
CA LYS A 171 9.59 30.68 17.47
C LYS A 171 9.67 29.58 18.53
N TYR A 172 8.84 28.50 18.38
CA TYR A 172 8.89 27.37 19.31
C TYR A 172 10.26 26.71 19.37
N MET A 173 10.98 26.65 18.27
CA MET A 173 12.36 26.13 18.24
C MET A 173 13.35 26.98 19.02
N ARG A 174 13.12 28.30 19.15
CA ARG A 174 14.00 29.25 19.87
C ARG A 174 13.68 29.37 21.36
N PHE A 175 12.41 29.21 21.75
CA PHE A 175 11.98 29.36 23.13
C PHE A 175 12.26 28.13 23.98
N SER A 176 12.43 28.32 25.30
CA SER A 176 12.57 27.18 26.24
C SER A 176 11.28 26.39 26.43
N SER A 177 10.11 26.98 26.17
CA SER A 177 8.83 26.31 26.27
C SER A 177 8.68 25.22 25.21
N ASN A 178 8.16 24.08 25.62
CA ASN A 178 7.81 22.97 24.71
C ASN A 178 6.37 23.03 24.22
N PHE A 179 5.52 23.93 24.75
CA PHE A 179 4.11 24.04 24.36
C PHE A 179 3.96 24.77 23.01
N VAL A 180 3.11 24.24 22.15
CA VAL A 180 2.76 24.86 20.86
C VAL A 180 1.27 25.19 20.79
N SER A 181 0.93 26.22 20.03
CA SER A 181 -0.44 26.53 19.66
C SER A 181 -0.75 25.94 18.29
N VAL A 182 -1.96 25.41 18.14
CA VAL A 182 -2.45 24.87 16.87
C VAL A 182 -3.76 25.56 16.55
N HIS A 183 -3.85 26.15 15.37
CA HIS A 183 -5.08 26.73 14.86
C HIS A 183 -5.81 25.68 14.01
N TYR A 184 -7.13 25.62 14.13
CA TYR A 184 -7.97 24.71 13.35
C TYR A 184 -8.84 25.51 12.41
N THR A 185 -8.75 25.21 11.13
CA THR A 185 -9.60 25.86 10.14
C THR A 185 -10.04 24.87 9.10
N ILE A 186 -11.35 24.68 9.01
CA ILE A 186 -12.01 24.02 7.89
C ILE A 186 -13.27 24.81 7.60
N ASP A 187 -13.57 25.01 6.32
CA ASP A 187 -14.84 25.58 5.90
C ASP A 187 -15.95 24.54 6.16
N GLU A 188 -16.79 24.81 7.16
CA GLU A 188 -17.92 23.96 7.57
C GLU A 188 -19.08 23.97 6.56
N ASN A 189 -19.02 24.77 5.48
CA ASN A 189 -20.13 25.03 4.59
C ASN A 189 -20.31 24.02 3.45
N ASP A 190 -19.38 23.08 3.22
CA ASP A 190 -19.55 22.04 2.22
C ASP A 190 -19.93 20.68 2.83
N SER A 191 -21.20 20.55 3.18
CA SER A 191 -21.77 19.36 3.83
C SER A 191 -21.72 18.07 3.00
N ASN A 192 -21.39 18.13 1.70
CA ASN A 192 -21.47 16.98 0.79
C ASN A 192 -20.12 16.29 0.52
N ASN A 193 -18.99 16.94 0.81
CA ASN A 193 -17.64 16.44 0.48
C ASN A 193 -16.69 16.42 1.65
N PHE A 194 -17.22 16.47 2.84
CA PHE A 194 -16.50 16.68 4.06
C PHE A 194 -16.00 15.36 4.70
N ILE A 195 -14.72 15.30 5.05
CA ILE A 195 -14.15 14.19 5.83
C ILE A 195 -14.49 14.38 7.31
N ILE A 196 -15.27 13.47 7.88
CA ILE A 196 -15.67 13.49 9.30
C ILE A 196 -14.48 13.16 10.23
N SER A 197 -13.50 12.37 9.77
CA SER A 197 -12.34 11.97 10.55
C SER A 197 -11.14 11.69 9.64
N ALA A 198 -10.19 12.64 9.57
CA ALA A 198 -8.95 12.45 8.84
C ALA A 198 -7.94 11.68 9.71
N SER A 199 -7.56 10.49 9.29
CA SER A 199 -6.51 9.69 9.94
C SER A 199 -5.11 10.06 9.44
N SER A 200 -4.99 10.54 8.21
CA SER A 200 -3.70 10.87 7.59
C SER A 200 -3.81 12.09 6.69
N VAL A 201 -2.70 12.84 6.57
CA VAL A 201 -2.57 14.00 5.67
C VAL A 201 -1.26 13.92 4.90
N THR A 202 -1.28 14.28 3.62
CA THR A 202 -0.09 14.55 2.82
C THR A 202 -0.28 15.79 1.96
N TYR A 203 0.81 16.49 1.65
CA TYR A 203 0.82 17.65 0.76
C TYR A 203 1.70 17.38 -0.44
N LYS A 204 1.18 17.67 -1.63
CA LYS A 204 1.96 17.52 -2.88
C LYS A 204 1.44 18.45 -3.97
N ASN A 205 2.36 19.13 -4.67
CA ASN A 205 2.07 19.95 -5.86
C ASN A 205 0.92 20.96 -5.66
N GLY A 206 0.86 21.63 -4.52
CA GLY A 206 -0.21 22.60 -4.22
C GLY A 206 -1.52 21.98 -3.73
N HIS A 207 -1.58 20.67 -3.52
CA HIS A 207 -2.77 19.98 -3.04
C HIS A 207 -2.56 19.36 -1.66
N VAL A 208 -3.60 19.41 -0.85
CA VAL A 208 -3.73 18.69 0.42
C VAL A 208 -4.58 17.46 0.20
N TYR A 209 -4.07 16.32 0.65
CA TYR A 209 -4.79 15.05 0.57
C TYR A 209 -5.05 14.55 1.99
N LEU A 210 -6.32 14.34 2.33
CA LEU A 210 -6.75 13.81 3.62
C LEU A 210 -7.31 12.40 3.45
N ALA A 211 -6.90 11.45 4.27
CA ALA A 211 -7.43 10.09 4.21
C ALA A 211 -8.22 9.71 5.45
N THR A 212 -9.23 8.84 5.24
CA THR A 212 -9.96 8.17 6.30
C THR A 212 -9.40 6.77 6.52
N PHE A 213 -9.46 6.28 7.76
CA PHE A 213 -9.17 4.89 8.08
C PHE A 213 -10.41 4.02 7.91
N GLY A 214 -10.30 2.92 7.14
CA GLY A 214 -11.35 1.95 6.89
C GLY A 214 -10.96 0.56 7.40
N ALA A 215 -11.50 0.15 8.56
CA ALA A 215 -11.29 -1.18 9.10
C ALA A 215 -12.23 -2.20 8.44
N GLY A 216 -11.70 -2.94 7.43
CA GLY A 216 -12.49 -3.95 6.71
C GLY A 216 -13.41 -3.39 5.61
N SER A 217 -13.40 -2.08 5.40
CA SER A 217 -14.00 -1.36 4.28
C SER A 217 -12.91 -0.58 3.54
N ASP A 218 -13.19 -0.08 2.35
CA ASP A 218 -12.24 0.77 1.63
C ASP A 218 -11.95 2.04 2.43
N SER A 219 -10.65 2.40 2.52
CA SER A 219 -10.21 3.74 2.91
C SER A 219 -10.33 4.67 1.71
N PHE A 220 -10.54 5.95 1.95
CA PHE A 220 -10.61 6.96 0.89
C PHE A 220 -9.66 8.10 1.20
N ALA A 221 -9.01 8.62 0.16
CA ALA A 221 -8.29 9.89 0.21
C ALA A 221 -9.06 10.95 -0.59
N TYR A 222 -9.10 12.15 -0.07
CA TYR A 222 -9.80 13.32 -0.61
C TYR A 222 -8.75 14.37 -0.94
N CYS A 223 -8.78 14.86 -2.17
CA CYS A 223 -7.90 15.90 -2.69
C CYS A 223 -8.55 17.26 -2.55
N TYR A 224 -7.80 18.21 -2.02
CA TYR A 224 -8.23 19.59 -1.83
C TYR A 224 -7.19 20.58 -2.39
N THR A 225 -7.66 21.72 -2.89
CA THR A 225 -6.83 22.91 -3.12
C THR A 225 -6.89 23.78 -1.88
N PRO A 226 -5.76 24.02 -1.17
CA PRO A 226 -5.74 24.87 -0.01
C PRO A 226 -5.75 26.36 -0.41
N VAL A 227 -6.51 27.16 0.34
CA VAL A 227 -6.50 28.62 0.26
C VAL A 227 -6.17 29.16 1.66
N TYR A 228 -5.09 29.93 1.76
CA TYR A 228 -4.68 30.55 3.01
C TYR A 228 -4.86 32.07 2.96
N ASP A 229 -5.81 32.57 3.73
CA ASP A 229 -5.97 34.00 3.98
C ASP A 229 -5.11 34.40 5.20
N ARG A 230 -3.96 35.01 4.92
CA ARG A 230 -3.02 35.45 5.95
C ARG A 230 -3.56 36.58 6.82
N ALA A 231 -4.45 37.43 6.26
CA ALA A 231 -4.99 38.58 6.99
C ALA A 231 -5.93 38.11 8.12
N ASN A 232 -6.74 37.11 7.83
CA ASN A 232 -7.69 36.53 8.78
C ASN A 232 -7.17 35.24 9.46
N ASN A 233 -5.96 34.80 9.12
CA ASN A 233 -5.38 33.53 9.58
C ASN A 233 -6.31 32.33 9.38
N THR A 234 -7.01 32.30 8.23
CA THR A 234 -7.92 31.21 7.87
C THR A 234 -7.32 30.33 6.77
N TYR A 235 -7.44 29.01 6.94
CA TYR A 235 -6.97 28.00 6.00
C TYR A 235 -8.15 27.16 5.54
N THR A 236 -8.57 27.34 4.30
CA THR A 236 -9.74 26.70 3.70
C THR A 236 -9.32 25.62 2.71
N LEU A 237 -10.01 24.48 2.72
CA LEU A 237 -9.75 23.36 1.82
C LEU A 237 -10.89 23.22 0.81
N ILE A 238 -10.63 23.54 -0.46
CA ILE A 238 -11.60 23.42 -1.56
C ILE A 238 -11.51 22.01 -2.14
N TYR A 239 -12.60 21.25 -2.06
CA TYR A 239 -12.66 19.86 -2.56
C TYR A 239 -12.49 19.77 -4.08
N ASN A 240 -11.67 18.83 -4.55
CA ASN A 240 -11.48 18.53 -5.97
C ASN A 240 -12.05 17.15 -6.34
N TYR A 241 -11.55 16.09 -5.74
CA TYR A 241 -11.96 14.72 -6.01
C TYR A 241 -11.55 13.79 -4.85
N LYS A 242 -12.05 12.55 -4.90
CA LYS A 242 -11.63 11.48 -4.00
C LYS A 242 -11.23 10.22 -4.76
N PHE A 243 -10.42 9.39 -4.12
CA PHE A 243 -10.03 8.07 -4.63
C PHE A 243 -9.94 7.05 -3.50
N SER A 244 -10.12 5.77 -3.83
CA SER A 244 -10.02 4.69 -2.85
C SER A 244 -8.55 4.39 -2.50
N LEU A 245 -8.31 4.00 -1.27
CA LEU A 245 -7.07 3.38 -0.79
C LEU A 245 -7.38 1.94 -0.33
N PRO A 246 -6.39 1.08 -0.18
CA PRO A 246 -6.61 -0.23 0.42
C PRO A 246 -7.26 -0.12 1.80
N SER A 247 -8.08 -1.10 2.18
CA SER A 247 -8.57 -1.21 3.56
C SER A 247 -7.41 -1.28 4.53
N TYR A 248 -7.60 -0.74 5.73
CA TYR A 248 -6.56 -0.66 6.77
C TYR A 248 -5.34 0.19 6.41
N THR A 249 -5.49 1.15 5.49
CA THR A 249 -4.45 2.15 5.24
C THR A 249 -4.29 3.03 6.48
N GLN A 250 -3.10 3.00 7.09
CA GLN A 250 -2.74 3.83 8.23
C GLN A 250 -2.32 5.22 7.77
N GLY A 251 -1.46 5.26 6.74
CA GLY A 251 -1.00 6.50 6.16
C GLY A 251 -0.62 6.34 4.69
N PHE A 252 -0.39 7.46 4.04
CA PHE A 252 0.08 7.45 2.66
C PHE A 252 0.93 8.68 2.37
N SER A 253 1.80 8.58 1.39
CA SER A 253 2.59 9.69 0.87
C SER A 253 2.61 9.72 -0.64
N ILE A 254 2.79 10.91 -1.21
CA ILE A 254 2.86 11.13 -2.67
C ILE A 254 4.19 11.80 -2.98
N SER A 255 4.94 11.26 -3.94
CA SER A 255 6.24 11.80 -4.33
C SER A 255 6.52 11.61 -5.80
N ASN A 256 7.27 12.56 -6.39
CA ASN A 256 7.82 12.40 -7.73
C ASN A 256 9.02 11.45 -7.72
N TYR A 257 9.00 10.50 -8.64
CA TYR A 257 10.14 9.64 -8.89
C TYR A 257 10.29 9.36 -10.39
N LYS A 258 11.42 9.77 -10.98
CA LYS A 258 11.73 9.63 -12.42
C LYS A 258 10.60 10.11 -13.34
N GLY A 259 10.11 11.32 -13.09
CA GLY A 259 9.07 11.95 -13.91
C GLY A 259 7.65 11.37 -13.75
N LYS A 260 7.46 10.43 -12.81
CA LYS A 260 6.15 9.89 -12.49
C LYS A 260 5.79 10.18 -11.04
N LEU A 261 4.53 10.55 -10.81
CA LEU A 261 4.00 10.69 -9.48
C LEU A 261 3.71 9.30 -8.91
N ARG A 262 4.21 9.04 -7.71
CA ARG A 262 4.06 7.77 -6.98
C ARG A 262 3.26 7.99 -5.71
N LEU A 263 2.32 7.11 -5.45
CA LEU A 263 1.60 7.04 -4.19
C LEU A 263 2.06 5.78 -3.44
N PHE A 264 2.44 5.97 -2.18
CA PHE A 264 2.85 4.91 -1.26
C PHE A 264 1.80 4.83 -0.15
N ALA A 265 1.10 3.71 -0.01
CA ALA A 265 0.11 3.51 1.03
C ALA A 265 0.60 2.43 2.01
N SER A 266 0.67 2.78 3.29
CA SER A 266 1.01 1.89 4.39
C SER A 266 -0.25 1.18 4.86
N VAL A 267 -0.26 -0.13 4.84
CA VAL A 267 -1.40 -0.95 5.25
C VAL A 267 -1.00 -1.83 6.42
N SER A 268 -1.64 -1.64 7.55
CA SER A 268 -1.40 -2.45 8.75
C SER A 268 -2.72 -2.98 9.29
N TYR A 269 -2.80 -4.30 9.49
CA TYR A 269 -4.03 -4.99 9.90
C TYR A 269 -4.22 -5.02 11.42
N GLY A 270 -3.52 -4.14 12.15
CA GLY A 270 -3.77 -3.80 13.54
C GLY A 270 -3.20 -4.71 14.60
N ARG A 271 -3.60 -4.41 15.76
CA ARG A 271 -3.09 -4.60 17.10
C ARG A 271 -3.37 -5.97 17.69
N ASN A 272 -4.03 -6.88 16.98
CA ASN A 272 -4.56 -8.08 17.64
C ASN A 272 -3.65 -9.29 17.39
N GLU A 273 -2.69 -9.48 18.25
CA GLU A 273 -1.76 -10.60 18.24
C GLU A 273 -2.38 -11.96 18.47
N THR A 274 -3.48 -12.04 19.20
CA THR A 274 -4.26 -13.26 19.27
C THR A 274 -4.73 -13.69 17.87
N LYS A 275 -4.76 -12.75 16.90
CA LYS A 275 -5.03 -13.00 15.49
C LYS A 275 -3.77 -13.20 14.63
N GLY A 276 -2.59 -13.01 15.17
CA GLY A 276 -1.32 -13.31 14.51
C GLY A 276 -1.00 -12.41 13.31
N VAL A 277 -1.05 -11.09 13.46
CA VAL A 277 -0.56 -10.15 12.45
C VAL A 277 0.95 -10.06 12.55
N TYR A 278 1.66 -10.52 11.52
CA TYR A 278 3.11 -10.60 11.52
C TYR A 278 3.77 -9.75 10.43
N CYS A 279 3.01 -9.00 9.66
CA CYS A 279 3.52 -8.08 8.65
C CYS A 279 2.52 -6.97 8.34
N SER A 280 3.05 -5.85 7.88
CA SER A 280 2.33 -4.81 7.18
C SER A 280 2.62 -4.89 5.68
N TYR A 281 1.96 -4.06 4.89
CA TYR A 281 2.21 -3.98 3.45
C TYR A 281 2.42 -2.53 3.03
N LEU A 282 3.39 -2.33 2.17
CA LEU A 282 3.59 -1.07 1.45
C LEU A 282 3.09 -1.25 0.01
N TYR A 283 2.02 -0.57 -0.34
CA TYR A 283 1.48 -0.51 -1.69
C TYR A 283 2.11 0.66 -2.44
N THR A 284 2.66 0.40 -3.62
CA THR A 284 3.20 1.43 -4.50
C THR A 284 2.33 1.53 -5.75
N TYR A 285 1.91 2.76 -6.10
CA TYR A 285 1.11 3.03 -7.28
C TYR A 285 1.79 4.08 -8.17
N VAL A 286 1.57 3.98 -9.48
CA VAL A 286 1.65 5.15 -10.37
C VAL A 286 0.35 5.92 -10.17
N PHE A 287 0.46 7.22 -9.89
CA PHE A 287 -0.67 8.06 -9.50
C PHE A 287 -0.86 9.20 -10.51
N ASP A 288 -2.11 9.48 -10.86
CA ASP A 288 -2.52 10.59 -11.70
C ASP A 288 -3.26 11.61 -10.81
N GLU A 289 -2.57 12.72 -10.50
CA GLU A 289 -3.10 13.77 -9.63
C GLU A 289 -4.24 14.59 -10.24
N SER A 290 -4.46 14.51 -11.54
CA SER A 290 -5.54 15.27 -12.17
C SER A 290 -6.94 14.71 -11.87
N ASN A 291 -7.03 13.45 -11.50
CA ASN A 291 -8.30 12.76 -11.33
C ASN A 291 -8.30 11.66 -10.24
N GLY A 292 -7.18 11.45 -9.58
CA GLY A 292 -7.03 10.42 -8.52
C GLY A 292 -6.91 8.99 -9.03
N ASN A 293 -6.79 8.77 -10.34
CA ASN A 293 -6.57 7.43 -10.87
C ASN A 293 -5.20 6.90 -10.47
N LYS A 294 -5.15 5.62 -10.15
CA LYS A 294 -3.90 4.96 -9.77
C LYS A 294 -3.79 3.56 -10.35
N THR A 295 -2.59 3.20 -10.72
CA THR A 295 -2.26 1.84 -11.19
C THR A 295 -1.30 1.20 -10.21
N LEU A 296 -1.66 0.03 -9.69
CA LEU A 296 -0.81 -0.72 -8.77
C LEU A 296 0.49 -1.13 -9.47
N ASP A 297 1.61 -0.77 -8.88
CA ASP A 297 2.94 -1.06 -9.37
C ASP A 297 3.60 -2.19 -8.57
N ASN A 298 3.54 -2.11 -7.23
CA ASN A 298 4.14 -3.10 -6.34
C ASN A 298 3.40 -3.21 -5.01
N VAL A 299 3.55 -4.36 -4.33
CA VAL A 299 3.16 -4.56 -2.93
C VAL A 299 4.30 -5.27 -2.23
N LEU A 300 4.86 -4.63 -1.21
CA LEU A 300 5.97 -5.14 -0.41
C LEU A 300 5.48 -5.55 0.98
N ALA A 301 5.76 -6.79 1.39
CA ALA A 301 5.57 -7.23 2.77
C ALA A 301 6.65 -6.58 3.66
N CYS A 302 6.20 -5.87 4.69
CA CYS A 302 7.03 -5.11 5.63
C CYS A 302 6.95 -5.69 7.05
N PRO A 303 7.88 -5.34 7.94
CA PRO A 303 7.70 -5.53 9.38
C PRO A 303 6.34 -5.04 9.88
N PRO A 304 5.84 -5.54 11.01
CA PRO A 304 4.50 -5.20 11.50
C PRO A 304 4.37 -3.72 11.87
N MET A 305 3.14 -3.21 11.77
CA MET A 305 2.72 -1.89 12.24
C MET A 305 3.47 -0.73 11.55
N LEU A 306 3.53 -0.78 10.21
CA LEU A 306 3.96 0.34 9.38
C LEU A 306 2.87 1.41 9.39
N GLU A 307 3.21 2.61 9.86
CA GLU A 307 2.29 3.74 9.98
C GLU A 307 2.36 4.68 8.78
N LEU A 308 3.32 5.56 8.73
CA LEU A 308 3.47 6.51 7.64
C LEU A 308 4.82 6.35 6.93
N THR A 309 4.84 6.73 5.66
CA THR A 309 6.07 6.84 4.88
C THR A 309 6.30 8.27 4.43
N TYR A 310 7.57 8.63 4.26
CA TYR A 310 7.98 9.92 3.76
C TYR A 310 9.11 9.77 2.73
N ALA A 311 8.99 10.41 1.57
CA ALA A 311 9.96 10.28 0.48
C ALA A 311 10.86 11.52 0.36
N GLN A 312 12.19 11.31 0.38
CA GLN A 312 13.18 12.36 0.16
C GLN A 312 14.47 11.79 -0.43
N GLY A 313 15.10 12.50 -1.35
CA GLY A 313 16.44 12.16 -1.86
C GLY A 313 16.55 10.76 -2.49
N GLY A 314 15.48 10.25 -3.12
CA GLY A 314 15.45 8.90 -3.69
C GLY A 314 15.28 7.78 -2.67
N LYS A 315 14.99 8.13 -1.41
CA LYS A 315 14.69 7.21 -0.31
C LYS A 315 13.24 7.37 0.13
N LEU A 316 12.63 6.27 0.58
CA LEU A 316 11.34 6.24 1.25
C LEU A 316 11.57 5.83 2.71
N TYR A 317 11.40 6.75 3.63
CA TYR A 317 11.52 6.50 5.07
C TYR A 317 10.25 5.88 5.60
N CYS A 318 10.37 4.76 6.31
CA CYS A 318 9.27 3.99 6.87
C CYS A 318 9.26 4.14 8.40
N LEU A 319 8.14 4.60 8.95
CA LEU A 319 7.91 4.73 10.39
C LEU A 319 7.05 3.55 10.87
N PHE A 320 7.46 2.95 11.99
CA PHE A 320 6.78 1.82 12.62
C PHE A 320 6.40 2.13 14.07
N GLU A 321 5.22 1.71 14.50
CA GLU A 321 4.80 1.83 15.90
C GLU A 321 5.06 0.55 16.72
N SER A 322 5.52 -0.53 16.10
CA SER A 322 5.61 -1.86 16.72
C SER A 322 6.54 -1.96 17.94
N ALA A 323 7.48 -1.01 18.11
CA ALA A 323 8.35 -0.93 19.28
C ALA A 323 7.84 0.05 20.35
N ALA A 324 6.69 0.68 20.19
CA ALA A 324 6.04 1.46 21.24
C ALA A 324 5.71 0.57 22.45
N TYR A 325 5.64 1.16 23.63
CA TYR A 325 5.47 0.44 24.90
C TYR A 325 4.29 -0.56 24.88
N GLU A 326 3.15 -0.13 24.34
CA GLU A 326 1.94 -0.95 24.23
C GLU A 326 2.11 -2.17 23.32
N TYR A 327 3.03 -2.11 22.34
CA TYR A 327 3.12 -3.11 21.26
C TYR A 327 4.38 -3.94 21.26
N ARG A 328 5.45 -3.48 21.93
CA ARG A 328 6.79 -4.12 21.83
C ARG A 328 6.83 -5.57 22.32
N ASP A 329 6.08 -5.88 23.38
CA ASP A 329 6.05 -7.22 23.97
C ASP A 329 5.09 -8.16 23.25
N VAL A 330 4.13 -7.60 22.56
CA VAL A 330 3.10 -8.30 21.81
C VAL A 330 3.42 -8.37 20.32
N SER A 331 4.21 -7.48 19.76
CA SER A 331 4.70 -7.57 18.40
C SER A 331 5.84 -8.59 18.27
N ARG A 332 5.63 -9.61 17.47
CA ARG A 332 6.61 -10.72 17.36
C ARG A 332 7.88 -10.36 16.62
N LYS A 333 8.02 -9.21 16.08
CA LYS A 333 9.24 -8.67 15.44
C LYS A 333 9.10 -7.16 15.40
N PRO A 334 9.21 -6.50 16.57
CA PRO A 334 9.13 -5.06 16.64
C PRO A 334 10.34 -4.41 15.95
N LEU A 335 10.15 -3.17 15.50
CA LEU A 335 11.18 -2.37 14.86
C LEU A 335 11.16 -0.98 15.48
N SER A 336 12.28 -0.57 16.09
CA SER A 336 12.42 0.72 16.79
C SER A 336 13.10 1.80 15.95
N CYS A 337 13.41 1.49 14.69
CA CYS A 337 14.08 2.40 13.78
C CYS A 337 13.14 2.92 12.70
N ILE A 338 13.39 4.13 12.25
CA ILE A 338 12.91 4.65 10.97
C ILE A 338 13.85 4.13 9.90
N VAL A 339 13.30 3.40 8.93
CA VAL A 339 14.08 2.65 7.95
C VAL A 339 13.90 3.23 6.56
N PRO A 340 14.98 3.73 5.92
CA PRO A 340 14.92 4.18 4.55
C PRO A 340 15.01 3.03 3.56
N LEU A 341 14.07 3.00 2.61
CA LEU A 341 14.07 2.11 1.46
C LEU A 341 14.54 2.85 0.21
N LYS A 342 15.28 2.19 -0.65
CA LYS A 342 15.74 2.74 -1.92
C LYS A 342 14.60 2.76 -2.93
N MET A 343 14.13 3.94 -3.36
CA MET A 343 12.99 4.10 -4.27
C MET A 343 13.20 3.41 -5.63
N SER A 344 14.43 3.33 -6.13
CA SER A 344 14.73 2.58 -7.36
C SER A 344 14.42 1.09 -7.28
N LEU A 345 14.45 0.51 -6.08
CA LEU A 345 14.11 -0.90 -5.84
C LEU A 345 12.62 -1.11 -5.54
N LEU A 346 11.87 -0.02 -5.32
CA LEU A 346 10.42 -0.04 -5.12
C LEU A 346 9.65 0.26 -6.41
N CYS A 347 10.16 1.19 -7.24
CA CYS A 347 9.42 1.80 -8.34
C CYS A 347 9.93 1.39 -9.74
N ASP A 348 11.16 0.94 -9.87
CA ASP A 348 11.80 0.63 -11.16
C ASP A 348 11.88 -0.87 -11.39
N GLU A 349 10.76 -1.51 -11.62
CA GLU A 349 10.68 -2.93 -11.94
C GLU A 349 10.90 -3.90 -10.75
N LYS A 350 10.39 -5.09 -10.94
CA LYS A 350 10.46 -6.29 -10.07
C LYS A 350 11.87 -6.87 -9.90
N LYS A 351 12.92 -6.09 -10.15
CA LYS A 351 14.31 -6.50 -9.94
C LYS A 351 14.59 -6.63 -8.45
N GLY A 352 14.79 -7.86 -8.02
CA GLY A 352 15.09 -8.21 -6.63
C GLY A 352 13.88 -8.58 -5.78
N SER A 353 12.69 -8.74 -6.35
CA SER A 353 11.57 -9.37 -5.65
C SER A 353 11.85 -10.85 -5.44
N PHE A 354 11.57 -11.33 -4.23
CA PHE A 354 11.74 -12.75 -3.86
C PHE A 354 10.55 -13.60 -4.28
N VAL A 355 9.39 -12.99 -4.46
CA VAL A 355 8.20 -13.59 -5.08
C VAL A 355 7.90 -12.84 -6.37
N ASN A 356 7.77 -13.58 -7.48
CA ASN A 356 7.53 -12.96 -8.79
C ASN A 356 6.33 -13.61 -9.46
N ILE A 357 5.35 -12.79 -9.84
CA ILE A 357 4.17 -13.21 -10.60
C ILE A 357 4.43 -12.95 -12.09
N ASN A 358 4.65 -14.01 -12.83
CA ASN A 358 4.87 -13.98 -14.27
C ASN A 358 3.58 -14.25 -15.03
N VAL A 359 3.22 -13.35 -15.95
CA VAL A 359 2.00 -13.44 -16.76
C VAL A 359 2.36 -13.57 -18.22
N SER A 360 1.89 -14.61 -18.88
CA SER A 360 2.11 -14.84 -20.30
C SER A 360 0.81 -15.07 -21.08
N ASN A 361 0.83 -14.70 -22.35
CA ASN A 361 -0.30 -14.91 -23.26
C ASN A 361 -0.35 -16.37 -23.70
N VAL A 362 -1.47 -17.04 -23.45
CA VAL A 362 -1.73 -18.41 -23.87
C VAL A 362 -3.08 -18.53 -24.58
N ALA A 363 -3.37 -19.68 -25.11
CA ALA A 363 -4.70 -19.96 -25.64
C ALA A 363 -5.76 -19.86 -24.54
N ASN A 364 -6.84 -19.16 -24.82
CA ASN A 364 -8.00 -19.00 -23.95
C ASN A 364 -7.74 -18.23 -22.64
N GLY A 365 -6.79 -17.28 -22.63
CA GLY A 365 -6.54 -16.41 -21.47
C GLY A 365 -5.08 -16.10 -21.21
N LYS A 366 -4.76 -15.91 -19.95
CA LYS A 366 -3.41 -15.63 -19.45
C LYS A 366 -2.94 -16.79 -18.57
N LYS A 367 -1.70 -17.23 -18.75
CA LYS A 367 -1.03 -18.18 -17.86
C LYS A 367 -0.32 -17.38 -16.76
N VAL A 368 -0.64 -17.68 -15.52
CA VAL A 368 0.00 -17.08 -14.33
C VAL A 368 0.95 -18.12 -13.73
N ARG A 369 2.21 -17.72 -13.54
CA ARG A 369 3.24 -18.48 -12.86
C ARG A 369 3.79 -17.63 -11.71
N VAL A 370 4.00 -18.25 -10.57
CA VAL A 370 4.65 -17.62 -9.41
C VAL A 370 5.98 -18.32 -9.17
N ASP A 371 7.04 -17.55 -9.14
CA ASP A 371 8.39 -18.01 -8.79
C ASP A 371 8.78 -17.41 -7.44
N CYS A 372 9.53 -18.16 -6.62
CA CYS A 372 10.04 -17.71 -5.34
C CYS A 372 11.43 -18.32 -5.10
N ASN A 373 12.34 -17.50 -4.58
CA ASN A 373 13.71 -17.92 -4.26
C ASN A 373 13.99 -18.01 -2.75
N ILE A 374 12.96 -17.87 -1.90
CA ILE A 374 13.10 -18.01 -0.44
C ILE A 374 13.09 -19.50 -0.09
N PRO A 375 14.17 -20.02 0.52
CA PRO A 375 14.23 -21.42 0.96
C PRO A 375 13.12 -21.75 1.95
N ASN A 376 12.63 -22.98 1.91
CA ASN A 376 11.61 -23.53 2.82
C ASN A 376 10.28 -22.76 2.86
N SER A 377 10.04 -21.86 1.88
CA SER A 377 8.79 -21.12 1.83
C SER A 377 7.64 -21.93 1.22
N LYS A 378 6.44 -21.68 1.73
CA LYS A 378 5.17 -22.11 1.13
C LYS A 378 4.56 -20.93 0.41
N ILE A 379 4.21 -21.11 -0.87
CA ILE A 379 3.64 -20.04 -1.68
C ILE A 379 2.12 -20.14 -1.69
N TYR A 380 1.46 -19.02 -1.48
CA TYR A 380 0.01 -18.89 -1.59
C TYR A 380 -0.34 -17.75 -2.54
N TYR A 381 -1.52 -17.83 -3.18
CA TYR A 381 -2.04 -16.79 -4.03
C TYR A 381 -3.54 -16.56 -3.82
N SER A 382 -4.00 -15.37 -4.13
CA SER A 382 -5.39 -14.95 -3.92
C SER A 382 -5.78 -13.83 -4.90
N ALA A 383 -7.07 -13.52 -5.00
CA ALA A 383 -7.60 -12.35 -5.69
C ALA A 383 -7.60 -11.08 -4.80
N SER A 384 -7.48 -11.23 -3.51
CA SER A 384 -7.31 -10.17 -2.51
C SER A 384 -6.03 -10.40 -1.73
N MET A 385 -5.40 -9.33 -1.22
CA MET A 385 -4.18 -9.47 -0.42
C MET A 385 -4.47 -10.30 0.82
N PRO A 386 -3.76 -11.41 1.02
CA PRO A 386 -3.86 -12.17 2.26
C PRO A 386 -3.20 -11.37 3.38
N TYR A 387 -4.00 -10.72 4.23
CA TYR A 387 -3.48 -10.24 5.49
C TYR A 387 -3.39 -11.42 6.47
N TYR A 388 -2.41 -11.36 7.35
CA TYR A 388 -2.12 -12.48 8.20
C TYR A 388 -3.18 -12.70 9.28
N SER A 389 -3.98 -13.72 9.11
CA SER A 389 -4.40 -14.61 10.17
C SER A 389 -4.21 -16.03 9.66
N LYS A 390 -3.93 -17.00 10.54
CA LYS A 390 -3.87 -18.43 10.13
C LYS A 390 -5.11 -18.84 9.31
N SER A 391 -6.28 -18.30 9.63
CA SER A 391 -7.53 -18.53 8.89
C SER A 391 -7.54 -17.88 7.50
N LYS A 392 -6.95 -16.71 7.31
CA LYS A 392 -6.92 -16.02 6.00
C LYS A 392 -5.92 -16.63 5.04
N ILE A 393 -4.74 -17.05 5.49
CA ILE A 393 -3.81 -17.83 4.65
C ILE A 393 -4.45 -19.16 4.25
N ARG A 394 -5.17 -19.82 5.15
CA ARG A 394 -5.92 -21.06 4.83
C ARG A 394 -7.01 -20.83 3.76
N SER A 395 -7.56 -19.63 3.65
CA SER A 395 -8.52 -19.27 2.60
C SER A 395 -7.85 -18.98 1.24
N CYS A 396 -6.52 -18.83 1.20
CA CYS A 396 -5.77 -18.65 -0.03
C CYS A 396 -5.47 -19.99 -0.69
N TYR A 397 -5.26 -19.96 -2.01
CA TYR A 397 -4.88 -21.14 -2.77
C TYR A 397 -3.38 -21.39 -2.60
N ALA A 398 -3.01 -22.58 -2.12
CA ALA A 398 -1.62 -23.02 -2.14
C ALA A 398 -1.14 -23.13 -3.61
N TYR A 399 -0.05 -22.43 -3.93
CA TYR A 399 0.50 -22.48 -5.27
C TYR A 399 1.32 -23.75 -5.49
N LYS A 400 0.87 -24.59 -6.43
CA LYS A 400 1.57 -25.83 -6.79
C LYS A 400 2.12 -25.78 -8.22
N LYS A 401 1.43 -25.09 -9.13
CA LYS A 401 1.79 -24.97 -10.55
C LYS A 401 1.10 -23.78 -11.21
N ALA A 402 1.63 -23.36 -12.35
CA ALA A 402 1.02 -22.30 -13.15
C ALA A 402 -0.43 -22.64 -13.54
N TYR A 403 -1.29 -21.64 -13.52
CA TYR A 403 -2.72 -21.79 -13.80
C TYR A 403 -3.22 -20.82 -14.88
N LEU A 404 -4.39 -21.11 -15.44
CA LEU A 404 -5.05 -20.29 -16.46
C LEU A 404 -5.99 -19.28 -15.82
N LYS A 405 -5.76 -17.97 -16.04
CA LYS A 405 -6.63 -16.88 -15.63
C LYS A 405 -7.48 -16.41 -16.82
N GLN A 406 -8.80 -16.41 -16.64
CA GLN A 406 -9.78 -16.08 -17.68
C GLN A 406 -10.63 -14.85 -17.35
N ARG A 407 -10.37 -14.18 -16.24
CA ARG A 407 -11.02 -12.92 -15.84
C ARG A 407 -9.95 -11.93 -15.41
N SER A 408 -10.16 -10.65 -15.77
CA SER A 408 -9.32 -9.57 -15.26
C SER A 408 -9.39 -9.47 -13.74
N GLY A 409 -8.37 -8.94 -13.15
CA GLY A 409 -8.27 -8.72 -11.70
C GLY A 409 -6.87 -8.93 -11.19
N THR A 410 -6.59 -8.37 -10.03
CA THR A 410 -5.30 -8.50 -9.37
C THR A 410 -5.07 -9.96 -8.94
N VAL A 411 -3.84 -10.39 -9.04
CA VAL A 411 -3.30 -11.60 -8.43
C VAL A 411 -2.31 -11.14 -7.38
N TYR A 412 -2.49 -11.58 -6.17
CA TYR A 412 -1.55 -11.42 -5.06
C TYR A 412 -0.88 -12.76 -4.81
N ALA A 413 0.42 -12.75 -4.55
CA ALA A 413 1.17 -13.94 -4.13
C ALA A 413 2.02 -13.60 -2.92
N VAL A 414 2.13 -14.54 -1.98
CA VAL A 414 2.92 -14.39 -0.76
C VAL A 414 3.76 -15.64 -0.52
N ALA A 415 4.98 -15.44 -0.01
CA ALA A 415 5.82 -16.50 0.55
C ALA A 415 5.65 -16.53 2.06
N VAL A 416 5.45 -17.73 2.59
CA VAL A 416 5.24 -17.97 4.02
C VAL A 416 6.33 -18.90 4.55
N VAL A 417 7.07 -18.44 5.56
CA VAL A 417 8.07 -19.20 6.32
C VAL A 417 7.63 -19.21 7.78
N ASP A 418 7.61 -20.38 8.41
CA ASP A 418 7.21 -20.57 9.81
C ASP A 418 5.89 -19.88 10.19
N GLY A 419 4.94 -19.94 9.25
CA GLY A 419 3.63 -19.33 9.41
C GLY A 419 3.59 -17.81 9.24
N ARG A 420 4.67 -17.12 8.84
CA ARG A 420 4.76 -15.69 8.61
C ARG A 420 4.89 -15.37 7.12
N ILE A 421 4.23 -14.31 6.67
CA ILE A 421 4.46 -13.77 5.33
C ILE A 421 5.77 -12.98 5.36
N VAL A 422 6.73 -13.38 4.54
CA VAL A 422 8.08 -12.80 4.50
C VAL A 422 8.39 -12.10 3.18
N ALA A 423 7.58 -12.33 2.15
CA ALA A 423 7.65 -11.65 0.86
C ALA A 423 6.31 -11.71 0.14
N SER A 424 6.10 -10.78 -0.77
CA SER A 424 4.86 -10.69 -1.56
C SER A 424 5.11 -10.10 -2.94
N ASP A 425 4.18 -10.33 -3.85
CA ASP A 425 4.07 -9.64 -5.14
C ASP A 425 2.59 -9.49 -5.50
N ALA A 426 2.28 -8.50 -6.34
CA ALA A 426 0.95 -8.29 -6.87
C ALA A 426 1.02 -7.81 -8.32
N VAL A 427 0.12 -8.33 -9.17
CA VAL A 427 0.01 -7.91 -10.56
C VAL A 427 -1.45 -7.82 -10.97
N TYR A 428 -1.83 -6.73 -11.63
CA TYR A 428 -3.12 -6.67 -12.30
C TYR A 428 -3.05 -7.39 -13.65
N VAL A 429 -3.82 -8.47 -13.77
CA VAL A 429 -3.91 -9.26 -14.99
C VAL A 429 -5.11 -8.82 -15.81
N SER A 430 -4.87 -8.10 -16.89
CA SER A 430 -5.92 -7.73 -17.85
C SER A 430 -6.23 -8.91 -18.78
N VAL A 431 -7.47 -9.33 -18.80
CA VAL A 431 -7.95 -10.44 -19.64
C VAL A 431 -9.14 -9.97 -20.46
N SER A 432 -8.94 -9.84 -21.74
CA SER A 432 -9.99 -9.49 -22.69
C SER A 432 -10.60 -10.73 -23.31
N LYS A 433 -11.82 -10.61 -23.81
CA LYS A 433 -12.51 -11.64 -24.55
C LYS A 433 -12.39 -11.37 -26.05
N ALA A 434 -12.10 -12.40 -26.84
CA ALA A 434 -12.07 -12.27 -28.30
C ALA A 434 -13.46 -11.94 -28.86
N SER A 435 -13.50 -11.10 -29.88
CA SER A 435 -14.74 -10.83 -30.63
C SER A 435 -15.28 -12.10 -31.28
N SER A 436 -16.60 -12.21 -31.38
CA SER A 436 -17.25 -13.39 -31.95
C SER A 436 -17.33 -13.31 -33.49
N PRO A 437 -17.14 -14.41 -34.19
CA PRO A 437 -17.45 -14.44 -35.62
C PRO A 437 -18.96 -14.26 -35.82
N SER A 438 -19.33 -13.57 -36.91
CA SER A 438 -20.71 -13.25 -37.22
C SER A 438 -21.12 -13.79 -38.60
N LYS A 439 -22.40 -13.65 -38.94
CA LYS A 439 -22.94 -14.05 -40.24
C LYS A 439 -22.58 -15.48 -40.63
N LEU A 440 -22.65 -16.43 -39.65
CA LEU A 440 -22.39 -17.83 -39.92
C LEU A 440 -23.49 -18.38 -40.87
N LYS A 441 -23.04 -19.03 -41.93
CA LYS A 441 -23.88 -19.73 -42.93
C LYS A 441 -23.35 -21.14 -43.15
N VAL A 442 -24.21 -22.03 -43.56
CA VAL A 442 -23.84 -23.38 -44.02
C VAL A 442 -24.62 -23.78 -45.26
N LYS A 443 -23.93 -24.37 -46.19
CA LYS A 443 -24.50 -24.91 -47.42
C LYS A 443 -24.04 -26.35 -47.61
N SER A 444 -24.96 -27.27 -47.88
CA SER A 444 -24.60 -28.63 -48.32
C SER A 444 -24.01 -28.55 -49.73
N THR A 445 -22.81 -29.12 -49.93
CA THR A 445 -22.08 -29.07 -51.21
C THR A 445 -22.07 -30.40 -51.95
N SER A 446 -22.39 -31.49 -51.25
CA SER A 446 -22.50 -32.83 -51.85
C SER A 446 -23.23 -33.79 -50.90
N LYS A 447 -23.38 -35.06 -51.33
CA LYS A 447 -23.98 -36.13 -50.50
C LYS A 447 -23.28 -36.33 -49.15
N ASN A 448 -22.02 -35.91 -49.00
CA ASN A 448 -21.19 -36.16 -47.81
C ASN A 448 -20.37 -34.94 -47.34
N SER A 449 -20.72 -33.72 -47.77
CA SER A 449 -19.99 -32.52 -47.38
C SER A 449 -20.87 -31.30 -47.21
N ALA A 450 -20.40 -30.36 -46.35
CA ALA A 450 -21.01 -29.08 -46.12
C ALA A 450 -19.94 -27.99 -46.07
N LEU A 451 -20.21 -26.82 -46.64
CA LEU A 451 -19.38 -25.62 -46.56
C LEU A 451 -19.96 -24.68 -45.49
N ILE A 452 -19.17 -24.38 -44.52
CA ILE A 452 -19.46 -23.44 -43.43
C ILE A 452 -18.68 -22.14 -43.71
N SER A 453 -19.32 -20.98 -43.64
CA SER A 453 -18.68 -19.68 -43.88
C SER A 453 -19.14 -18.66 -42.84
N TRP A 454 -18.30 -17.70 -42.52
CA TRP A 454 -18.54 -16.66 -41.50
C TRP A 454 -17.86 -15.35 -41.86
N LYS A 455 -18.33 -14.23 -41.22
CA LYS A 455 -17.62 -12.96 -41.22
C LYS A 455 -16.54 -13.02 -40.14
N ALA A 456 -15.34 -12.52 -40.46
CA ALA A 456 -14.21 -12.51 -39.56
C ALA A 456 -14.48 -11.73 -38.26
N ALA A 457 -13.92 -12.21 -37.18
CA ALA A 457 -13.83 -11.51 -35.92
C ALA A 457 -12.53 -10.68 -35.87
N SER A 458 -12.60 -9.45 -35.37
CA SER A 458 -11.44 -8.59 -35.24
C SER A 458 -10.37 -9.20 -34.34
N GLY A 459 -9.10 -9.19 -34.78
CA GLY A 459 -7.96 -9.69 -34.03
C GLY A 459 -7.95 -11.21 -33.78
N ALA A 460 -8.82 -11.98 -34.42
CA ALA A 460 -8.76 -13.43 -34.34
C ALA A 460 -7.46 -13.98 -34.95
N THR A 461 -6.83 -14.94 -34.29
CA THR A 461 -5.67 -15.69 -34.81
C THR A 461 -6.07 -17.00 -35.46
N SER A 462 -7.19 -17.57 -35.02
CA SER A 462 -7.78 -18.79 -35.62
C SER A 462 -9.27 -18.89 -35.31
N TYR A 463 -9.93 -19.84 -35.98
CA TYR A 463 -11.34 -20.21 -35.73
C TYR A 463 -11.46 -21.68 -35.41
N GLU A 464 -12.25 -22.02 -34.40
CA GLU A 464 -12.64 -23.39 -34.08
C GLU A 464 -14.05 -23.62 -34.54
N ILE A 465 -14.22 -24.69 -35.32
CA ILE A 465 -15.49 -25.11 -35.90
C ILE A 465 -16.01 -26.31 -35.10
N TYR A 466 -17.25 -26.23 -34.68
CA TYR A 466 -17.93 -27.26 -33.92
C TYR A 466 -19.13 -27.79 -34.66
N ARG A 467 -19.34 -29.11 -34.58
CA ARG A 467 -20.45 -29.82 -35.23
C ARG A 467 -21.20 -30.69 -34.22
N SER A 468 -22.51 -30.78 -34.41
CA SER A 468 -23.38 -31.74 -33.72
C SER A 468 -24.43 -32.27 -34.67
N THR A 469 -25.06 -33.41 -34.32
CA THR A 469 -26.30 -33.91 -34.91
C THR A 469 -27.55 -33.46 -34.13
N SER A 470 -27.38 -32.77 -33.03
CA SER A 470 -28.44 -32.14 -32.21
C SER A 470 -28.24 -30.63 -32.16
N LYS A 471 -29.33 -29.85 -32.19
CA LYS A 471 -29.27 -28.38 -32.12
C LYS A 471 -28.72 -27.86 -30.80
N SER A 472 -29.02 -28.54 -29.68
CA SER A 472 -28.73 -28.04 -28.34
C SER A 472 -27.55 -28.75 -27.65
N LYS A 473 -27.15 -29.93 -28.07
CA LYS A 473 -26.23 -30.79 -27.29
C LYS A 473 -25.10 -31.40 -28.15
N LYS A 474 -24.09 -31.96 -27.46
CA LYS A 474 -23.04 -32.83 -28.02
C LYS A 474 -22.23 -32.24 -29.19
N TYR A 475 -21.90 -30.91 -29.11
CA TYR A 475 -21.01 -30.32 -30.10
C TYR A 475 -19.57 -30.79 -29.90
N LYS A 476 -18.97 -31.32 -30.95
CA LYS A 476 -17.55 -31.69 -31.00
C LYS A 476 -16.80 -30.76 -31.94
N LYS A 477 -15.57 -30.39 -31.56
CA LYS A 477 -14.68 -29.60 -32.42
C LYS A 477 -14.25 -30.48 -33.61
N VAL A 478 -14.49 -30.00 -34.83
CA VAL A 478 -14.18 -30.72 -36.06
C VAL A 478 -13.03 -30.13 -36.85
N ALA A 479 -12.69 -28.86 -36.57
CA ALA A 479 -11.53 -28.21 -37.17
C ALA A 479 -11.09 -27.00 -36.39
N THR A 480 -9.82 -26.65 -36.55
CA THR A 480 -9.25 -25.32 -36.26
C THR A 480 -8.63 -24.81 -37.57
N VAL A 481 -8.96 -23.57 -37.96
CA VAL A 481 -8.43 -22.96 -39.18
C VAL A 481 -7.81 -21.60 -38.85
N SER A 482 -6.81 -21.22 -39.66
CA SER A 482 -6.16 -19.88 -39.54
C SER A 482 -7.18 -18.73 -39.71
N SER A 483 -6.88 -17.58 -39.11
CA SER A 483 -7.69 -16.35 -39.23
C SER A 483 -7.85 -15.83 -40.67
N SER A 484 -6.94 -16.21 -41.59
CA SER A 484 -7.07 -15.90 -43.02
C SER A 484 -8.26 -16.61 -43.68
N LYS A 485 -8.64 -17.79 -43.17
CA LYS A 485 -9.76 -18.58 -43.71
C LYS A 485 -11.08 -18.10 -43.10
N LYS A 486 -12.04 -17.80 -43.98
CA LYS A 486 -13.42 -17.41 -43.63
C LYS A 486 -14.45 -18.52 -43.92
N SER A 487 -13.97 -19.71 -44.28
CA SER A 487 -14.81 -20.86 -44.54
C SER A 487 -14.08 -22.16 -44.21
N TYR A 488 -14.86 -23.21 -44.02
CA TYR A 488 -14.39 -24.57 -43.80
C TYR A 488 -15.32 -25.58 -44.47
N LYS A 489 -14.76 -26.46 -45.32
CA LYS A 489 -15.51 -27.58 -45.93
C LYS A 489 -15.40 -28.82 -45.05
N ASN A 490 -16.50 -29.16 -44.36
CA ASN A 490 -16.59 -30.37 -43.57
C ASN A 490 -16.94 -31.57 -44.46
N LYS A 491 -16.03 -32.53 -44.57
CA LYS A 491 -16.13 -33.72 -45.41
C LYS A 491 -16.49 -34.96 -44.58
N LYS A 492 -16.70 -36.10 -45.25
CA LYS A 492 -17.00 -37.41 -44.66
C LYS A 492 -18.25 -37.41 -43.75
N LEU A 493 -19.27 -36.68 -44.17
CA LEU A 493 -20.57 -36.66 -43.51
C LEU A 493 -21.42 -37.83 -43.96
N LYS A 494 -22.31 -38.31 -43.08
CA LYS A 494 -23.32 -39.34 -43.48
C LYS A 494 -24.33 -38.67 -44.41
N ARG A 495 -24.71 -39.41 -45.45
CA ARG A 495 -25.74 -39.02 -46.43
C ARG A 495 -27.10 -38.82 -45.73
N ASN A 496 -27.91 -37.92 -46.24
CA ASN A 496 -29.27 -37.64 -45.80
C ASN A 496 -29.39 -37.30 -44.29
N LYS A 497 -28.32 -36.77 -43.65
CA LYS A 497 -28.25 -36.45 -42.22
C LYS A 497 -28.15 -34.94 -41.98
N LYS A 498 -28.90 -34.44 -41.01
CA LYS A 498 -28.86 -33.04 -40.57
C LYS A 498 -27.72 -32.81 -39.59
N TYR A 499 -26.91 -31.78 -39.81
CA TYR A 499 -25.81 -31.37 -38.97
C TYR A 499 -25.96 -29.92 -38.61
N TYR A 500 -25.58 -29.59 -37.36
CA TYR A 500 -25.58 -28.25 -36.77
C TYR A 500 -24.16 -27.79 -36.59
N TYR A 501 -23.90 -26.52 -36.86
CA TYR A 501 -22.58 -25.93 -36.75
C TYR A 501 -22.62 -24.62 -35.95
N LYS A 502 -21.54 -24.36 -35.20
CA LYS A 502 -21.20 -23.10 -34.58
C LYS A 502 -19.71 -22.89 -34.65
N VAL A 503 -19.26 -21.64 -34.65
CA VAL A 503 -17.87 -21.24 -34.76
C VAL A 503 -17.54 -20.29 -33.65
N ARG A 504 -16.33 -20.35 -33.11
CA ARG A 504 -15.80 -19.31 -32.24
C ARG A 504 -14.43 -18.87 -32.72
N ALA A 505 -14.07 -17.61 -32.38
CA ALA A 505 -12.76 -17.06 -32.62
C ALA A 505 -11.83 -17.35 -31.43
N VAL A 506 -10.56 -17.56 -31.75
CA VAL A 506 -9.46 -17.69 -30.80
C VAL A 506 -8.48 -16.57 -31.04
N ARG A 507 -8.00 -15.94 -29.97
CA ARG A 507 -6.92 -14.93 -29.97
C ARG A 507 -5.98 -15.22 -28.80
N LYS A 508 -4.67 -15.32 -29.08
CA LYS A 508 -3.67 -15.57 -28.03
C LYS A 508 -3.71 -14.46 -26.96
N GLY A 509 -3.75 -14.83 -25.70
CA GLY A 509 -3.85 -13.90 -24.56
C GLY A 509 -5.27 -13.41 -24.26
N TYR A 510 -6.27 -13.85 -24.98
CA TYR A 510 -7.69 -13.52 -24.79
C TYR A 510 -8.49 -14.77 -24.47
N VAL A 511 -9.55 -14.61 -23.71
CA VAL A 511 -10.56 -15.66 -23.56
C VAL A 511 -11.24 -15.87 -24.91
N ASN A 512 -11.46 -17.11 -25.27
CA ASN A 512 -12.15 -17.45 -26.50
C ASN A 512 -13.49 -16.73 -26.62
N SER A 513 -13.87 -16.36 -27.84
CA SER A 513 -15.13 -15.66 -28.08
C SER A 513 -16.36 -16.51 -27.66
N LYS A 514 -17.50 -15.85 -27.49
CA LYS A 514 -18.78 -16.56 -27.57
C LYS A 514 -18.86 -17.29 -28.91
N TYR A 515 -19.67 -18.32 -28.97
CA TYR A 515 -19.98 -18.97 -30.23
C TYR A 515 -20.83 -18.04 -31.11
N SER A 516 -20.72 -18.20 -32.41
CA SER A 516 -21.65 -17.64 -33.40
C SER A 516 -23.07 -18.14 -33.17
N ASN A 517 -24.04 -17.67 -33.95
CA ASN A 517 -25.32 -18.31 -34.14
C ASN A 517 -25.12 -19.78 -34.59
N ILE A 518 -26.14 -20.61 -34.35
CA ILE A 518 -26.15 -22.01 -34.81
C ILE A 518 -26.84 -22.05 -36.17
N VAL A 519 -26.20 -22.72 -37.13
CA VAL A 519 -26.74 -22.97 -38.44
C VAL A 519 -26.81 -24.46 -38.73
N SER A 520 -27.68 -24.90 -39.61
CA SER A 520 -27.80 -26.33 -39.95
C SER A 520 -27.98 -26.57 -41.44
N ALA A 521 -27.46 -27.68 -41.91
CA ALA A 521 -27.72 -28.20 -43.24
C ALA A 521 -27.91 -29.70 -43.19
N LYS A 522 -28.79 -30.23 -44.07
CA LYS A 522 -28.96 -31.64 -44.34
C LYS A 522 -28.10 -32.01 -45.54
N THR A 523 -27.28 -33.05 -45.43
CA THR A 523 -26.52 -33.57 -46.57
C THR A 523 -27.48 -34.15 -47.61
N LYS A 524 -27.09 -34.06 -48.87
CA LYS A 524 -27.86 -34.64 -49.96
C LYS A 524 -27.84 -36.17 -49.94
#